data_9f451db2be3005f95ac004ab5ac6d046
#
_entry.id   9f451db2be3005f95ac004ab5ac6d046
#
_cell.length_a   1.000
_cell.length_b   1.000
_cell.length_c   1.000
_cell.angle_alpha   90.00
_cell.angle_beta   90.00
_cell.angle_gamma   90.00
#
_symmetry.space_group_name_H-M   'P 1'
#
loop_
_entity.id
_entity.type
_entity.pdbx_description
1 polymer ?
#
loop_
_entity_poly.entity_id
_entity_poly.type
_entity_poly.pdbx_seq_one_letter_code
_entity_poly.pdbx_strand_id
1 'polypeptide(L)'
;MKRFLPAFFIVHSAVVEEKDKTVVKTEENKEKETVQKTVTEQVQAPKTYQTTIQSDLRSAERTDQENPMKFTLTADAPIEVPDVGAICLKNVKKATISEEEPQKVLDTFAKGQLLKQDYDGLAETYEVDGLTYQYTGTFPDLEAFSFLEKYAAFDDVNEENMSQDEKKQRAERFQNYIKAGNQNMTDDGAENYVKDIVSGEWHLFDSASKELTEENCTLEKTSFFFERMVDGVSVNYIRNSYLPYDELSRPWIDEDDNFHEAQCDVWDNESLTMIFCSGTLQSFQHSDPIEVSDASDEALFLLPFDEIKDIFEKTITMQIMTEQENRLPAVDGISFTRYPSIDAQTVEMTITKVQLGYMRVRNGSSSTEGSLIPVWDFYGTWNSQEPAYADGGDEMVIDSVTMDRIGVPLLTIDARDGSVVQRVQSGPSTTFPGGIGECE
;
A
#
# COMPACT_ATOMS: atom_id res chain seq x y z
N MET A 1 26.21 32.42 -12.91
CA MET A 1 25.90 31.40 -11.91
C MET A 1 26.07 30.05 -12.58
N LYS A 2 26.99 29.21 -12.13
CA LYS A 2 27.24 27.90 -12.73
C LYS A 2 26.34 26.91 -11.98
N ARG A 3 25.34 26.38 -12.67
CA ARG A 3 24.52 25.27 -12.13
C ARG A 3 25.38 23.99 -12.18
N PHE A 4 25.63 23.41 -11.00
CA PHE A 4 26.17 22.06 -10.91
C PHE A 4 24.99 21.09 -11.10
N LEU A 5 25.03 20.31 -12.17
CA LEU A 5 24.19 19.13 -12.36
C LEU A 5 24.75 18.02 -11.48
N PRO A 6 23.91 17.26 -10.77
CA PRO A 6 24.38 16.08 -10.07
C PRO A 6 24.85 15.02 -11.06
N ALA A 7 25.94 14.34 -10.70
CA ALA A 7 26.52 13.28 -11.53
C ALA A 7 25.60 12.07 -11.56
N PHE A 8 24.92 11.87 -12.67
CA PHE A 8 24.17 10.64 -12.94
C PHE A 8 25.17 9.49 -13.20
N PHE A 9 25.10 8.47 -12.40
CA PHE A 9 25.74 7.20 -12.71
C PHE A 9 24.91 6.50 -13.79
N ILE A 10 25.38 6.52 -15.02
CA ILE A 10 24.80 5.77 -16.12
C ILE A 10 25.23 4.30 -15.98
N VAL A 11 24.31 3.44 -15.58
CA VAL A 11 24.50 1.99 -15.71
C VAL A 11 24.00 1.59 -17.11
N HIS A 12 24.92 1.09 -17.92
CA HIS A 12 24.63 0.65 -19.29
C HIS A 12 23.67 -0.55 -19.26
N SER A 13 22.49 -0.38 -19.83
CA SER A 13 21.64 -1.51 -20.23
C SER A 13 22.36 -2.28 -21.34
N ALA A 14 22.66 -3.53 -21.07
CA ALA A 14 23.16 -4.45 -22.07
C ALA A 14 22.00 -4.85 -23.00
N VAL A 15 21.99 -4.30 -24.21
CA VAL A 15 21.18 -4.81 -25.31
C VAL A 15 21.75 -6.18 -25.70
N VAL A 16 20.97 -7.22 -25.47
CA VAL A 16 21.32 -8.57 -25.96
C VAL A 16 21.00 -8.64 -27.44
N GLU A 17 22.01 -8.50 -28.28
CA GLU A 17 21.93 -8.87 -29.70
C GLU A 17 21.78 -10.38 -29.80
N GLU A 18 20.71 -10.83 -30.43
CA GLU A 18 20.53 -12.19 -30.91
C GLU A 18 21.64 -12.55 -31.93
N LYS A 19 22.58 -13.36 -31.51
CA LYS A 19 23.54 -14.00 -32.43
C LYS A 19 23.09 -15.44 -32.71
N ASP A 20 22.69 -15.66 -33.97
CA ASP A 20 22.56 -16.96 -34.57
C ASP A 20 23.70 -17.91 -34.14
N LYS A 21 23.36 -18.99 -33.44
CA LYS A 21 24.27 -20.09 -33.17
C LYS A 21 23.84 -21.32 -33.91
N THR A 22 24.64 -21.60 -34.94
CA THR A 22 24.69 -22.86 -35.67
C THR A 22 24.80 -24.06 -34.72
N VAL A 23 23.87 -24.98 -34.87
CA VAL A 23 23.77 -26.22 -34.11
C VAL A 23 24.93 -27.15 -34.45
N VAL A 24 25.78 -27.47 -33.49
CA VAL A 24 26.62 -28.67 -33.52
C VAL A 24 26.00 -29.68 -32.56
N LYS A 25 25.40 -30.72 -33.11
CA LYS A 25 24.95 -31.90 -32.38
C LYS A 25 26.14 -32.66 -31.86
N THR A 26 26.18 -32.82 -30.52
CA THR A 26 26.91 -33.93 -29.91
C THR A 26 26.04 -34.49 -28.81
N GLU A 27 25.64 -35.72 -28.97
CA GLU A 27 24.83 -36.52 -28.04
C GLU A 27 25.64 -36.83 -26.79
N GLU A 28 25.08 -36.55 -25.65
CA GLU A 28 25.02 -37.44 -24.48
C GLU A 28 23.99 -36.88 -23.49
N ASN A 29 22.74 -37.31 -23.66
CA ASN A 29 21.67 -37.10 -22.73
C ASN A 29 21.99 -37.90 -21.43
N LYS A 30 22.48 -37.25 -20.41
CA LYS A 30 22.15 -37.57 -19.03
C LYS A 30 21.18 -36.47 -18.58
N GLU A 31 19.89 -36.77 -18.64
CA GLU A 31 18.86 -36.08 -17.89
C GLU A 31 19.31 -36.01 -16.42
N LYS A 32 19.95 -34.92 -16.05
CA LYS A 32 19.94 -34.50 -14.66
C LYS A 32 18.53 -33.95 -14.49
N GLU A 33 17.65 -34.69 -13.84
CA GLU A 33 16.51 -34.14 -13.15
C GLU A 33 17.06 -33.03 -12.25
N THR A 34 16.96 -31.81 -12.70
CA THR A 34 17.22 -30.63 -11.88
C THR A 34 16.02 -30.58 -10.96
N VAL A 35 16.13 -31.15 -9.77
CA VAL A 35 15.11 -30.99 -8.72
C VAL A 35 14.95 -29.48 -8.54
N GLN A 36 13.82 -28.96 -8.98
CA GLN A 36 13.51 -27.55 -8.87
C GLN A 36 13.33 -27.27 -7.38
N LYS A 37 14.12 -26.33 -6.85
CA LYS A 37 14.03 -25.90 -5.45
C LYS A 37 12.70 -25.18 -5.23
N THR A 38 12.04 -25.42 -4.13
CA THR A 38 10.89 -24.62 -3.67
C THR A 38 11.28 -23.17 -3.41
N VAL A 39 10.32 -22.27 -3.33
CA VAL A 39 10.57 -20.86 -3.00
C VAL A 39 11.33 -20.73 -1.70
N THR A 40 10.89 -21.43 -0.64
CA THR A 40 11.57 -21.44 0.66
C THR A 40 13.02 -21.91 0.58
N GLU A 41 13.30 -22.93 -0.24
CA GLU A 41 14.65 -23.44 -0.45
C GLU A 41 15.54 -22.49 -1.27
N GLN A 42 14.95 -21.66 -2.11
CA GLN A 42 15.68 -20.65 -2.88
C GLN A 42 16.06 -19.47 -1.99
N VAL A 43 15.06 -18.87 -1.33
CA VAL A 43 15.26 -17.64 -0.55
C VAL A 43 15.94 -17.84 0.79
N GLN A 44 15.85 -19.03 1.38
CA GLN A 44 16.52 -19.41 2.64
C GLN A 44 16.27 -18.39 3.77
N ALA A 45 15.10 -17.78 3.80
CA ALA A 45 14.76 -16.78 4.78
C ALA A 45 14.60 -17.41 6.18
N PRO A 46 15.11 -16.78 7.24
CA PRO A 46 14.78 -17.18 8.60
C PRO A 46 13.31 -16.86 8.91
N LYS A 47 12.77 -17.37 10.00
CA LYS A 47 11.40 -17.08 10.41
C LYS A 47 11.21 -15.63 10.88
N THR A 48 12.28 -14.99 11.33
CA THR A 48 12.26 -13.66 11.91
C THR A 48 13.46 -12.87 11.42
N TYR A 49 13.21 -11.64 11.01
CA TYR A 49 14.25 -10.66 10.73
C TYR A 49 14.62 -9.94 12.01
N GLN A 50 15.86 -10.08 12.44
CA GLN A 50 16.37 -9.44 13.64
C GLN A 50 17.60 -8.59 13.29
N THR A 51 17.54 -7.30 13.62
CA THR A 51 18.66 -6.38 13.46
C THR A 51 18.57 -5.21 14.41
N THR A 52 19.73 -4.58 14.68
CA THR A 52 19.82 -3.26 15.31
C THR A 52 20.95 -2.50 14.66
N ILE A 53 20.63 -1.42 14.00
CA ILE A 53 21.60 -0.54 13.31
C ILE A 53 21.53 0.83 13.97
N GLN A 54 22.69 1.37 14.30
CA GLN A 54 22.83 2.75 14.79
C GLN A 54 23.87 3.47 13.93
N SER A 55 23.51 4.65 13.45
CA SER A 55 24.34 5.43 12.56
C SER A 55 24.19 6.92 12.78
N ASP A 56 25.27 7.64 12.57
CA ASP A 56 25.32 9.09 12.47
C ASP A 56 25.21 9.47 10.98
N LEU A 57 24.03 9.90 10.53
CA LEU A 57 23.81 10.24 9.14
C LEU A 57 24.11 11.71 8.87
N ARG A 58 24.84 11.99 7.78
CA ARG A 58 25.24 13.33 7.35
C ARG A 58 24.88 13.55 5.87
N SER A 59 24.35 14.72 5.57
CA SER A 59 24.15 15.19 4.20
C SER A 59 24.54 16.64 4.08
N ALA A 60 25.05 17.04 2.91
CA ALA A 60 25.33 18.43 2.60
C ALA A 60 24.05 19.29 2.45
N GLU A 61 22.92 18.64 2.33
CA GLU A 61 21.61 19.28 2.15
C GLU A 61 20.92 19.62 3.47
N ARG A 62 21.44 19.10 4.60
CA ARG A 62 20.91 19.42 5.94
C ARG A 62 21.17 20.88 6.31
N THR A 63 20.19 21.50 6.94
CA THR A 63 20.33 22.85 7.51
C THR A 63 21.38 22.86 8.62
N ASP A 64 21.34 21.89 9.52
CA ASP A 64 22.37 21.67 10.56
C ASP A 64 23.43 20.67 10.07
N GLN A 65 24.52 21.21 9.54
CA GLN A 65 25.64 20.39 9.05
C GLN A 65 26.64 19.99 10.16
N GLU A 66 26.61 20.65 11.31
CA GLU A 66 27.54 20.38 12.42
C GLU A 66 27.11 19.10 13.18
N ASN A 67 25.80 18.92 13.37
CA ASN A 67 25.24 17.78 14.10
C ASN A 67 24.67 16.73 13.13
N PRO A 68 25.11 15.47 13.18
CA PRO A 68 24.52 14.42 12.37
C PRO A 68 23.13 14.05 12.88
N MET A 69 22.27 13.56 11.98
CA MET A 69 21.05 12.85 12.38
C MET A 69 21.41 11.56 13.10
N LYS A 70 20.86 11.33 14.26
CA LYS A 70 20.99 10.06 14.99
C LYS A 70 19.94 9.09 14.47
N PHE A 71 20.37 8.07 13.75
CA PHE A 71 19.50 7.05 13.18
C PHE A 71 19.61 5.74 13.94
N THR A 72 18.48 5.16 14.28
CA THR A 72 18.38 3.81 14.84
C THR A 72 17.35 3.02 14.05
N LEU A 73 17.74 1.86 13.53
CA LEU A 73 16.83 0.87 12.96
C LEU A 73 16.82 -0.35 13.87
N THR A 74 15.62 -0.80 14.24
CA THR A 74 15.40 -2.05 14.97
C THR A 74 14.44 -2.95 14.19
N ALA A 75 14.64 -4.25 14.29
CA ALA A 75 13.73 -5.25 13.80
C ALA A 75 13.72 -6.47 14.72
N ASP A 76 12.55 -6.99 15.00
CA ASP A 76 12.23 -8.33 15.50
C ASP A 76 10.92 -8.74 14.86
N ALA A 77 10.95 -8.88 13.53
CA ALA A 77 9.78 -8.93 12.67
C ALA A 77 9.61 -10.32 12.04
N PRO A 78 8.39 -10.84 11.92
CA PRO A 78 8.15 -12.06 11.17
C PRO A 78 8.56 -11.86 9.70
N ILE A 79 9.06 -12.94 9.10
CA ILE A 79 9.30 -13.02 7.66
C ILE A 79 8.28 -13.99 7.07
N GLU A 80 7.46 -13.50 6.17
CA GLU A 80 6.46 -14.27 5.46
C GLU A 80 6.97 -14.65 4.07
N VAL A 81 7.05 -15.96 3.83
CA VAL A 81 7.45 -16.55 2.55
C VAL A 81 6.34 -17.49 2.11
N PRO A 82 5.81 -17.37 0.88
CA PRO A 82 4.76 -18.26 0.41
C PRO A 82 5.24 -19.71 0.34
N ASP A 83 4.41 -20.63 0.82
CA ASP A 83 4.68 -22.08 0.78
C ASP A 83 4.23 -22.67 -0.56
N VAL A 84 4.95 -22.30 -1.62
CA VAL A 84 4.69 -22.74 -2.99
C VAL A 84 5.92 -23.33 -3.64
N GLY A 85 5.71 -24.17 -4.65
CA GLY A 85 6.81 -24.81 -5.38
C GLY A 85 7.64 -23.83 -6.19
N ALA A 86 7.00 -22.81 -6.76
CA ALA A 86 7.64 -21.81 -7.60
C ALA A 86 6.82 -20.52 -7.62
N ILE A 87 7.48 -19.40 -7.93
CA ILE A 87 6.85 -18.14 -8.31
C ILE A 87 7.12 -17.94 -9.80
N CYS A 88 6.05 -17.65 -10.56
CA CYS A 88 6.10 -17.39 -12.00
C CYS A 88 5.62 -15.95 -12.27
N LEU A 89 6.04 -15.38 -13.41
CA LEU A 89 5.48 -14.11 -13.85
C LEU A 89 4.00 -14.26 -14.21
N LYS A 90 3.20 -13.27 -13.82
CA LYS A 90 1.79 -13.20 -14.18
C LYS A 90 1.52 -11.93 -14.98
N ASN A 91 0.62 -12.02 -15.95
CA ASN A 91 0.02 -10.85 -16.57
C ASN A 91 -1.21 -10.44 -15.78
N VAL A 92 -1.41 -9.15 -15.66
CA VAL A 92 -2.63 -8.60 -15.06
C VAL A 92 -3.23 -7.56 -15.98
N LYS A 93 -4.54 -7.45 -15.92
CA LYS A 93 -5.27 -6.35 -16.52
C LYS A 93 -6.32 -5.84 -15.55
N LYS A 94 -6.70 -4.58 -15.73
CA LYS A 94 -7.80 -3.96 -14.99
C LYS A 94 -9.06 -4.75 -15.27
N ALA A 95 -9.81 -5.04 -14.23
CA ALA A 95 -11.05 -5.81 -14.30
C ALA A 95 -12.21 -4.99 -13.71
N THR A 96 -13.40 -5.53 -13.80
CA THR A 96 -14.60 -5.01 -13.15
C THR A 96 -15.04 -5.95 -12.04
N ILE A 97 -15.61 -5.39 -10.99
CA ILE A 97 -16.23 -6.14 -9.91
C ILE A 97 -17.51 -6.78 -10.43
N SER A 98 -17.73 -8.05 -10.08
CA SER A 98 -18.96 -8.74 -10.41
C SER A 98 -20.16 -8.06 -9.73
N GLU A 99 -21.26 -7.86 -10.46
CA GLU A 99 -22.53 -7.33 -9.91
C GLU A 99 -23.08 -8.18 -8.75
N GLU A 100 -22.66 -9.43 -8.64
CA GLU A 100 -23.07 -10.32 -7.55
C GLU A 100 -22.44 -9.93 -6.20
N GLU A 101 -21.24 -9.32 -6.20
CA GLU A 101 -20.54 -8.96 -4.96
C GLU A 101 -21.26 -7.86 -4.18
N PRO A 102 -21.60 -6.70 -4.76
CA PRO A 102 -22.40 -5.68 -4.08
C PRO A 102 -23.73 -6.24 -3.59
N GLN A 103 -24.38 -7.11 -4.38
CA GLN A 103 -25.63 -7.73 -3.97
C GLN A 103 -25.46 -8.61 -2.74
N LYS A 104 -24.38 -9.41 -2.65
CA LYS A 104 -24.07 -10.21 -1.47
C LYS A 104 -23.80 -9.34 -0.23
N VAL A 105 -23.11 -8.20 -0.39
CA VAL A 105 -22.92 -7.24 0.70
C VAL A 105 -24.26 -6.72 1.19
N LEU A 106 -25.13 -6.30 0.27
CA LEU A 106 -26.46 -5.78 0.61
C LEU A 106 -27.34 -6.87 1.26
N ASP A 107 -27.31 -8.08 0.77
CA ASP A 107 -28.08 -9.21 1.33
C ASP A 107 -27.57 -9.58 2.74
N THR A 108 -26.25 -9.52 2.95
CA THR A 108 -25.63 -9.89 4.22
C THR A 108 -25.82 -8.81 5.28
N PHE A 109 -25.59 -7.55 4.92
CA PHE A 109 -25.49 -6.46 5.90
C PHE A 109 -26.69 -5.48 5.87
N ALA A 110 -27.26 -5.20 4.70
CA ALA A 110 -28.37 -4.24 4.57
C ALA A 110 -29.75 -4.88 4.79
N LYS A 111 -29.85 -6.20 4.81
CA LYS A 111 -31.13 -6.93 5.02
C LYS A 111 -32.29 -6.42 4.15
N GLY A 112 -31.98 -5.81 3.00
CA GLY A 112 -32.90 -5.58 1.90
C GLY A 112 -33.83 -4.36 1.97
N GLN A 113 -33.56 -3.34 2.78
CA GLN A 113 -34.42 -2.16 2.83
C GLN A 113 -33.79 -0.92 2.19
N LEU A 114 -34.02 -0.75 0.89
CA LEU A 114 -33.69 0.49 0.18
C LEU A 114 -34.62 1.62 0.63
N LEU A 115 -34.09 2.67 1.24
CA LEU A 115 -34.84 3.85 1.65
C LEU A 115 -34.95 4.90 0.53
N LYS A 116 -33.87 5.11 -0.22
CA LYS A 116 -33.76 6.18 -1.20
C LYS A 116 -32.65 5.91 -2.20
N GLN A 117 -32.93 6.20 -3.49
CA GLN A 117 -31.88 6.43 -4.48
C GLN A 117 -31.57 7.93 -4.53
N ASP A 118 -30.31 8.30 -4.74
CA ASP A 118 -29.97 9.69 -4.99
C ASP A 118 -30.45 10.11 -6.37
N TYR A 119 -30.40 11.43 -6.64
CA TYR A 119 -30.95 12.01 -7.86
C TYR A 119 -30.25 11.49 -9.12
N ASP A 120 -28.96 11.12 -9.03
CA ASP A 120 -28.15 10.68 -10.17
C ASP A 120 -28.04 9.14 -10.26
N GLY A 121 -28.65 8.41 -9.31
CA GLY A 121 -28.59 6.95 -9.25
C GLY A 121 -27.21 6.39 -8.85
N LEU A 122 -26.32 7.24 -8.35
CA LEU A 122 -24.95 6.87 -7.97
C LEU A 122 -24.83 6.39 -6.53
N ALA A 123 -25.79 6.74 -5.67
CA ALA A 123 -25.81 6.28 -4.29
C ALA A 123 -27.21 5.79 -3.89
N GLU A 124 -27.24 4.70 -3.14
CA GLU A 124 -28.45 4.16 -2.54
C GLU A 124 -28.33 4.23 -1.02
N THR A 125 -29.43 4.53 -0.35
CA THR A 125 -29.44 4.66 1.12
C THR A 125 -30.28 3.57 1.74
N TYR A 126 -29.72 2.90 2.75
CA TYR A 126 -30.34 1.80 3.49
C TYR A 126 -30.39 2.13 4.98
N GLU A 127 -31.41 1.65 5.69
CA GLU A 127 -31.48 1.72 7.14
C GLU A 127 -31.41 0.31 7.74
N VAL A 128 -30.44 0.09 8.60
CA VAL A 128 -30.20 -1.20 9.24
C VAL A 128 -29.95 -0.97 10.72
N ASP A 129 -30.83 -1.50 11.57
CA ASP A 129 -30.74 -1.43 13.03
C ASP A 129 -30.61 0.02 13.57
N GLY A 130 -31.23 0.99 12.86
CA GLY A 130 -31.19 2.41 13.18
C GLY A 130 -29.92 3.15 12.72
N LEU A 131 -29.07 2.50 11.94
CA LEU A 131 -27.93 3.09 11.27
C LEU A 131 -28.25 3.32 9.80
N THR A 132 -27.79 4.43 9.26
CA THR A 132 -28.01 4.80 7.85
C THR A 132 -26.77 4.51 7.04
N TYR A 133 -26.88 3.68 6.02
CA TYR A 133 -25.80 3.30 5.11
C TYR A 133 -25.99 3.92 3.74
N GLN A 134 -24.89 4.22 3.09
CA GLN A 134 -24.84 4.58 1.67
C GLN A 134 -24.08 3.52 0.90
N TYR A 135 -24.68 3.03 -0.17
CA TYR A 135 -24.00 2.23 -1.19
C TYR A 135 -23.67 3.14 -2.37
N THR A 136 -22.41 3.12 -2.79
CA THR A 136 -21.93 3.83 -3.99
C THR A 136 -21.13 2.87 -4.85
N GLY A 137 -21.28 2.97 -6.18
CA GLY A 137 -20.50 2.24 -7.16
C GLY A 137 -20.15 3.13 -8.35
N THR A 138 -19.04 2.83 -9.00
CA THR A 138 -18.63 3.52 -10.23
C THR A 138 -19.21 2.77 -11.43
N PHE A 139 -20.05 3.45 -12.23
CA PHE A 139 -20.69 2.88 -13.42
C PHE A 139 -20.18 3.59 -14.68
N PRO A 140 -20.21 2.98 -15.89
CA PRO A 140 -20.84 1.70 -16.24
C PRO A 140 -20.01 0.45 -15.92
N ASP A 141 -18.70 0.60 -15.74
CA ASP A 141 -17.79 -0.49 -15.42
C ASP A 141 -17.51 -0.43 -13.92
N LEU A 142 -18.03 -1.40 -13.15
CA LEU A 142 -17.94 -1.37 -11.70
C LEU A 142 -16.48 -1.64 -11.25
N GLU A 143 -15.67 -0.58 -11.23
CA GLU A 143 -14.25 -0.63 -10.82
C GLU A 143 -14.08 -0.50 -9.31
N ALA A 144 -15.05 0.11 -8.64
CA ALA A 144 -15.06 0.25 -7.20
C ALA A 144 -16.48 0.30 -6.67
N PHE A 145 -16.71 -0.24 -5.49
CA PHE A 145 -17.92 0.02 -4.73
C PHE A 145 -17.63 0.18 -3.23
N SER A 146 -18.51 0.88 -2.55
CA SER A 146 -18.48 1.01 -1.11
C SER A 146 -19.87 0.93 -0.51
N PHE A 147 -19.96 0.32 0.66
CA PHE A 147 -21.14 0.31 1.52
C PHE A 147 -20.70 0.89 2.87
N LEU A 148 -21.09 2.13 3.15
CA LEU A 148 -20.59 2.95 4.24
C LEU A 148 -21.72 3.41 5.17
N GLU A 149 -21.51 3.32 6.46
CA GLU A 149 -22.34 4.05 7.42
C GLU A 149 -22.11 5.56 7.24
N LYS A 150 -23.19 6.30 6.96
CA LYS A 150 -23.15 7.69 6.50
C LYS A 150 -22.39 8.67 7.39
N TYR A 151 -22.38 8.40 8.69
CA TYR A 151 -21.79 9.30 9.69
C TYR A 151 -20.48 8.75 10.28
N ALA A 152 -19.91 7.71 9.67
CA ALA A 152 -18.66 7.10 10.13
C ALA A 152 -17.47 8.10 10.17
N ALA A 153 -17.49 9.11 9.31
CA ALA A 153 -16.46 10.15 9.27
C ALA A 153 -16.37 10.97 10.56
N PHE A 154 -17.45 11.04 11.35
CA PHE A 154 -17.44 11.77 12.64
C PHE A 154 -16.58 11.11 13.72
N ASP A 155 -16.18 9.86 13.52
CA ASP A 155 -15.32 9.15 14.48
C ASP A 155 -13.96 9.80 14.64
N ASP A 156 -13.47 10.41 13.59
CA ASP A 156 -12.12 10.98 13.50
C ASP A 156 -12.10 12.52 13.67
N VAL A 157 -13.27 13.13 13.85
CA VAL A 157 -13.39 14.58 14.05
C VAL A 157 -13.24 14.92 15.55
N ASN A 158 -12.40 15.94 15.84
CA ASN A 158 -12.32 16.47 17.20
C ASN A 158 -13.66 17.12 17.57
N GLU A 159 -14.23 16.71 18.71
CA GLU A 159 -15.52 17.20 19.20
C GLU A 159 -15.60 18.72 19.34
N GLU A 160 -14.48 19.39 19.62
CA GLU A 160 -14.43 20.86 19.72
C GLU A 160 -14.81 21.54 18.41
N ASN A 161 -14.56 20.88 17.27
CA ASN A 161 -14.85 21.37 15.92
C ASN A 161 -16.24 20.97 15.42
N MET A 162 -16.97 20.11 16.15
CA MET A 162 -18.29 19.63 15.74
C MET A 162 -19.41 20.60 16.13
N SER A 163 -20.37 20.77 15.21
CA SER A 163 -21.65 21.46 15.50
C SER A 163 -22.49 20.67 16.52
N GLN A 164 -23.48 21.33 17.12
CA GLN A 164 -24.38 20.66 18.08
C GLN A 164 -25.22 19.55 17.42
N ASP A 165 -25.58 19.73 16.15
CA ASP A 165 -26.33 18.71 15.38
C ASP A 165 -25.46 17.49 15.07
N GLU A 166 -24.20 17.68 14.72
CA GLU A 166 -23.23 16.59 14.51
C GLU A 166 -22.96 15.81 15.81
N LYS A 167 -22.76 16.51 16.93
CA LYS A 167 -22.60 15.85 18.26
C LYS A 167 -23.82 15.00 18.59
N LYS A 168 -25.03 15.52 18.35
CA LYS A 168 -26.25 14.77 18.58
C LYS A 168 -26.35 13.54 17.70
N GLN A 169 -26.06 13.67 16.40
CA GLN A 169 -26.07 12.54 15.47
C GLN A 169 -25.03 11.48 15.86
N ARG A 170 -23.84 11.90 16.29
CA ARG A 170 -22.81 10.99 16.79
C ARG A 170 -23.30 10.22 18.04
N ALA A 171 -23.87 10.90 19.02
CA ALA A 171 -24.40 10.26 20.23
C ALA A 171 -25.54 9.28 19.91
N GLU A 172 -26.49 9.64 19.04
CA GLU A 172 -27.57 8.75 18.59
C GLU A 172 -27.03 7.52 17.88
N ARG A 173 -26.01 7.68 17.03
CA ARG A 173 -25.33 6.58 16.34
C ARG A 173 -24.64 5.62 17.29
N PHE A 174 -23.92 6.13 18.30
CA PHE A 174 -23.32 5.30 19.35
C PHE A 174 -24.37 4.45 20.08
N GLN A 175 -25.52 5.06 20.41
CA GLN A 175 -26.61 4.30 21.03
C GLN A 175 -27.19 3.22 20.13
N ASN A 176 -27.18 3.40 18.82
CA ASN A 176 -27.65 2.40 17.87
C ASN A 176 -26.66 1.22 17.74
N TYR A 177 -25.35 1.46 17.74
CA TYR A 177 -24.35 0.38 17.84
C TYR A 177 -24.51 -0.45 19.12
N ILE A 178 -24.75 0.19 20.27
CA ILE A 178 -25.01 -0.51 21.54
C ILE A 178 -26.28 -1.37 21.43
N LYS A 179 -27.36 -0.83 20.85
CA LYS A 179 -28.63 -1.55 20.70
C LYS A 179 -28.50 -2.74 19.74
N ALA A 180 -27.67 -2.65 18.73
CA ALA A 180 -27.38 -3.75 17.80
C ALA A 180 -26.78 -4.96 18.55
N GLY A 181 -26.01 -4.70 19.63
CA GLY A 181 -25.58 -5.72 20.59
C GLY A 181 -24.71 -6.84 20.02
N ASN A 182 -24.00 -6.58 18.93
CA ASN A 182 -23.16 -7.57 18.26
C ASN A 182 -21.85 -7.80 19.03
N GLN A 183 -21.32 -9.02 18.89
CA GLN A 183 -19.96 -9.29 19.38
C GLN A 183 -18.95 -8.66 18.45
N ASN A 184 -17.80 -8.25 18.99
CA ASN A 184 -16.70 -7.74 18.19
C ASN A 184 -16.29 -8.74 17.12
N MET A 185 -15.99 -8.22 15.93
CA MET A 185 -15.54 -9.03 14.80
C MET A 185 -14.12 -9.54 15.08
N THR A 186 -13.92 -10.82 14.79
CA THR A 186 -12.59 -11.45 14.86
C THR A 186 -11.96 -11.52 13.47
N ASP A 187 -10.64 -11.74 13.40
CA ASP A 187 -9.92 -11.93 12.15
C ASP A 187 -10.51 -13.09 11.33
N ASP A 188 -10.73 -14.25 11.95
CA ASP A 188 -11.38 -15.41 11.30
C ASP A 188 -12.80 -15.09 10.82
N GLY A 189 -13.54 -14.28 11.57
CA GLY A 189 -14.87 -13.83 11.21
C GLY A 189 -14.86 -12.95 9.96
N ALA A 190 -13.96 -12.00 9.89
CA ALA A 190 -13.78 -11.10 8.76
C ALA A 190 -13.32 -11.87 7.50
N GLU A 191 -12.37 -12.80 7.63
CA GLU A 191 -11.95 -13.67 6.52
C GLU A 191 -13.10 -14.52 5.97
N ASN A 192 -13.95 -15.08 6.83
CA ASN A 192 -15.09 -15.86 6.38
C ASN A 192 -16.09 -15.00 5.59
N TYR A 193 -16.37 -13.77 6.02
CA TYR A 193 -17.20 -12.85 5.23
C TYR A 193 -16.61 -12.56 3.85
N VAL A 194 -15.31 -12.33 3.76
CA VAL A 194 -14.64 -12.06 2.47
C VAL A 194 -14.77 -13.28 1.55
N LYS A 195 -14.53 -14.48 2.05
CA LYS A 195 -14.66 -15.73 1.27
C LYS A 195 -16.08 -15.96 0.72
N ASP A 196 -17.10 -15.53 1.47
CA ASP A 196 -18.51 -15.70 1.06
C ASP A 196 -18.98 -14.64 0.07
N ILE A 197 -18.40 -13.43 0.13
CA ILE A 197 -18.87 -12.25 -0.61
C ILE A 197 -18.03 -11.99 -1.86
N VAL A 198 -16.71 -11.95 -1.72
CA VAL A 198 -15.78 -11.48 -2.76
C VAL A 198 -15.27 -12.65 -3.59
N SER A 199 -15.20 -12.44 -4.89
CA SER A 199 -14.59 -13.42 -5.79
C SER A 199 -13.06 -13.43 -5.68
N GLY A 200 -12.48 -14.62 -5.91
CA GLY A 200 -11.05 -14.83 -5.81
C GLY A 200 -10.62 -15.31 -4.43
N GLU A 201 -9.31 -15.43 -4.25
CA GLU A 201 -8.72 -15.85 -2.99
C GLU A 201 -8.13 -14.62 -2.29
N TRP A 202 -8.48 -14.44 -1.02
CA TRP A 202 -8.07 -13.31 -0.21
C TRP A 202 -7.56 -13.79 1.14
N HIS A 203 -6.60 -13.07 1.66
CA HIS A 203 -6.03 -13.30 2.98
C HIS A 203 -6.03 -12.00 3.80
N LEU A 204 -6.21 -12.12 5.11
CA LEU A 204 -6.10 -10.96 5.99
C LEU A 204 -4.64 -10.53 6.09
N PHE A 205 -4.36 -9.33 5.62
CA PHE A 205 -3.03 -8.71 5.71
C PHE A 205 -2.73 -8.23 7.12
N ASP A 206 -3.68 -7.48 7.70
CA ASP A 206 -3.54 -6.89 9.03
C ASP A 206 -4.91 -6.43 9.56
N SER A 207 -5.00 -6.23 10.87
CA SER A 207 -6.15 -5.63 11.51
C SER A 207 -5.72 -4.58 12.54
N ALA A 208 -6.52 -3.53 12.70
CA ALA A 208 -6.27 -2.47 13.65
C ALA A 208 -7.53 -2.11 14.42
N SER A 209 -7.43 -2.12 15.74
CA SER A 209 -8.53 -1.74 16.63
C SER A 209 -8.24 -0.43 17.34
N LYS A 210 -9.27 0.40 17.48
CA LYS A 210 -9.27 1.58 18.33
C LYS A 210 -10.56 1.69 19.14
N GLU A 211 -10.45 2.28 20.30
CA GLU A 211 -11.62 2.61 21.11
C GLU A 211 -12.19 3.97 20.69
N LEU A 212 -13.52 4.01 20.52
CA LEU A 212 -14.28 5.23 20.34
C LEU A 212 -15.07 5.48 21.61
N THR A 213 -14.89 6.66 22.21
CA THR A 213 -15.56 7.00 23.49
C THR A 213 -16.49 8.20 23.27
N GLU A 214 -17.70 8.10 23.80
CA GLU A 214 -18.70 9.15 23.81
C GLU A 214 -19.39 9.14 25.19
N GLU A 215 -19.32 10.26 25.95
CA GLU A 215 -19.86 10.38 27.31
C GLU A 215 -19.54 9.19 28.23
N ASN A 216 -20.45 8.21 28.31
CA ASN A 216 -20.33 7.02 29.18
C ASN A 216 -20.34 5.71 28.36
N CYS A 217 -20.06 5.77 27.07
CA CYS A 217 -20.07 4.64 26.16
C CYS A 217 -18.72 4.51 25.47
N THR A 218 -18.18 3.29 25.45
CA THR A 218 -17.00 2.94 24.67
C THR A 218 -17.36 1.84 23.69
N LEU A 219 -17.03 2.05 22.43
CA LEU A 219 -17.19 1.10 21.34
C LEU A 219 -15.82 0.74 20.77
N GLU A 220 -15.65 -0.50 20.37
CA GLU A 220 -14.44 -0.92 19.65
C GLU A 220 -14.67 -0.82 18.13
N LYS A 221 -13.82 -0.06 17.46
CA LYS A 221 -13.76 0.02 15.99
C LYS A 221 -12.57 -0.78 15.50
N THR A 222 -12.83 -1.79 14.69
CA THR A 222 -11.79 -2.66 14.10
C THR A 222 -11.82 -2.56 12.59
N SER A 223 -10.68 -2.24 12.01
CA SER A 223 -10.45 -2.23 10.56
C SER A 223 -9.67 -3.46 10.15
N PHE A 224 -10.11 -4.12 9.07
CA PHE A 224 -9.50 -5.31 8.49
C PHE A 224 -9.05 -4.96 7.07
N PHE A 225 -7.80 -5.28 6.76
CA PHE A 225 -7.18 -5.02 5.46
C PHE A 225 -6.81 -6.36 4.83
N PHE A 226 -7.23 -6.56 3.58
CA PHE A 226 -7.05 -7.84 2.89
C PHE A 226 -6.12 -7.68 1.69
N GLU A 227 -5.35 -8.71 1.43
CA GLU A 227 -4.51 -8.84 0.24
C GLU A 227 -5.03 -9.97 -0.66
N ARG A 228 -4.92 -9.74 -1.98
CA ARG A 228 -5.27 -10.72 -2.99
C ARG A 228 -4.24 -11.85 -2.99
N MET A 229 -4.71 -13.09 -3.12
CA MET A 229 -3.86 -14.26 -3.35
C MET A 229 -3.89 -14.67 -4.81
N VAL A 230 -2.73 -15.01 -5.37
CA VAL A 230 -2.57 -15.53 -6.72
C VAL A 230 -1.68 -16.77 -6.65
N ASP A 231 -2.27 -17.96 -6.90
CA ASP A 231 -1.57 -19.24 -6.80
C ASP A 231 -0.84 -19.46 -5.47
N GLY A 232 -1.44 -19.03 -4.37
CA GLY A 232 -0.87 -19.13 -3.02
C GLY A 232 0.22 -18.11 -2.70
N VAL A 233 0.39 -17.08 -3.54
CA VAL A 233 1.33 -15.95 -3.33
C VAL A 233 0.52 -14.68 -3.16
N SER A 234 0.76 -13.92 -2.10
CA SER A 234 0.11 -12.64 -1.87
C SER A 234 0.48 -11.61 -2.94
N VAL A 235 -0.50 -10.86 -3.43
CA VAL A 235 -0.24 -9.54 -4.01
C VAL A 235 -0.14 -8.59 -2.83
N ASN A 236 1.09 -8.28 -2.43
CA ASN A 236 1.39 -7.59 -1.19
C ASN A 236 0.54 -6.34 -1.02
N TYR A 237 -0.16 -6.27 0.10
CA TYR A 237 -1.06 -5.17 0.40
C TYR A 237 -0.35 -3.83 0.36
N ILE A 238 -1.00 -2.83 -0.24
CA ILE A 238 -0.53 -1.46 -0.24
C ILE A 238 -1.70 -0.49 -0.14
N ARG A 239 -1.56 0.50 0.72
CA ARG A 239 -2.60 1.50 0.93
C ARG A 239 -2.43 2.64 -0.06
N ASN A 240 -3.29 2.70 -1.07
CA ASN A 240 -3.23 3.68 -2.17
C ASN A 240 -3.15 5.14 -1.69
N SER A 241 -3.94 5.51 -0.67
CA SER A 241 -3.98 6.88 -0.14
C SER A 241 -2.64 7.42 0.40
N TYR A 242 -1.64 6.55 0.58
CA TYR A 242 -0.30 6.92 1.05
C TYR A 242 0.79 6.78 -0.02
N LEU A 243 0.42 6.46 -1.25
CA LEU A 243 1.36 6.39 -2.34
C LEU A 243 1.48 7.74 -3.05
N PRO A 244 2.69 8.17 -3.41
CA PRO A 244 2.85 9.32 -4.30
C PRO A 244 2.25 8.97 -5.67
N TYR A 245 1.62 9.96 -6.31
CA TYR A 245 1.24 9.84 -7.71
C TYR A 245 2.50 9.84 -8.58
N ASP A 246 2.45 9.09 -9.68
CA ASP A 246 3.40 9.23 -10.77
C ASP A 246 3.31 10.66 -11.38
N GLU A 247 4.44 11.20 -11.78
CA GLU A 247 4.47 12.50 -12.44
C GLU A 247 3.60 12.53 -13.71
N LEU A 248 3.52 11.41 -14.44
CA LEU A 248 2.73 11.28 -15.65
C LEU A 248 1.22 11.20 -15.39
N SER A 249 0.80 10.80 -14.22
CA SER A 249 -0.62 10.73 -13.81
C SER A 249 -1.11 12.01 -13.14
N ARG A 250 -0.29 13.05 -13.07
CA ARG A 250 -0.66 14.36 -12.52
C ARG A 250 -0.85 15.39 -13.63
N PRO A 251 -1.92 16.17 -13.59
CA PRO A 251 -1.91 17.43 -14.31
C PRO A 251 -0.89 18.38 -13.68
N TRP A 252 -0.20 19.14 -14.50
CA TRP A 252 0.85 20.06 -14.04
C TRP A 252 0.78 21.39 -14.78
N ILE A 253 1.39 22.42 -14.17
CA ILE A 253 1.49 23.75 -14.74
C ILE A 253 2.98 24.01 -15.00
N ASP A 254 3.33 24.40 -16.23
CA ASP A 254 4.71 24.72 -16.59
C ASP A 254 5.15 26.11 -16.11
N GLU A 255 6.43 26.44 -16.36
CA GLU A 255 7.02 27.74 -15.98
C GLU A 255 6.36 28.94 -16.68
N ASP A 256 5.61 28.70 -17.74
CA ASP A 256 4.88 29.71 -18.56
C ASP A 256 3.38 29.81 -18.20
N ASP A 257 2.97 29.21 -17.08
CA ASP A 257 1.58 29.10 -16.60
C ASP A 257 0.63 28.31 -17.53
N ASN A 258 1.16 27.44 -18.41
CA ASN A 258 0.31 26.56 -19.19
C ASN A 258 -0.08 25.32 -18.38
N PHE A 259 -1.37 24.98 -18.44
CA PHE A 259 -1.91 23.75 -17.86
C PHE A 259 -1.69 22.57 -18.80
N HIS A 260 -1.11 21.50 -18.27
CA HIS A 260 -0.95 20.22 -18.94
C HIS A 260 -1.82 19.17 -18.25
N GLU A 261 -2.58 18.43 -19.01
CA GLU A 261 -3.35 17.29 -18.51
C GLU A 261 -2.40 16.13 -18.15
N ALA A 262 -2.89 15.24 -17.27
CA ALA A 262 -2.18 13.98 -16.99
C ALA A 262 -1.95 13.20 -18.29
N GLN A 263 -0.77 12.63 -18.46
CA GLN A 263 -0.41 11.85 -19.65
C GLN A 263 -0.90 10.41 -19.59
N CYS A 264 -1.17 9.91 -18.39
CA CYS A 264 -1.70 8.57 -18.14
C CYS A 264 -2.86 8.62 -17.13
N ASP A 265 -3.78 7.68 -17.30
CA ASP A 265 -4.82 7.45 -16.30
C ASP A 265 -4.26 6.81 -15.04
N VAL A 266 -4.90 7.10 -13.91
CA VAL A 266 -4.61 6.45 -12.64
C VAL A 266 -5.06 4.98 -12.68
N TRP A 267 -4.22 4.07 -12.24
CA TRP A 267 -4.57 2.67 -12.00
C TRP A 267 -4.15 2.27 -10.58
N ASP A 268 -5.05 2.44 -9.64
CA ASP A 268 -4.82 2.13 -8.23
C ASP A 268 -4.63 0.64 -7.98
N ASN A 269 -3.96 0.28 -6.90
CA ASN A 269 -3.83 -1.12 -6.51
C ASN A 269 -5.19 -1.65 -6.03
N GLU A 270 -5.47 -2.91 -6.36
CA GLU A 270 -6.65 -3.61 -5.85
C GLU A 270 -6.65 -3.55 -4.31
N SER A 271 -7.77 -3.15 -3.74
CA SER A 271 -7.89 -3.03 -2.29
C SER A 271 -9.24 -3.51 -1.79
N LEU A 272 -9.22 -4.23 -0.67
CA LEU A 272 -10.40 -4.70 0.04
C LEU A 272 -10.26 -4.36 1.52
N THR A 273 -11.22 -3.61 2.04
CA THR A 273 -11.23 -3.16 3.44
C THR A 273 -12.61 -3.36 4.05
N MET A 274 -12.65 -3.87 5.27
CA MET A 274 -13.86 -3.93 6.10
C MET A 274 -13.62 -3.23 7.42
N ILE A 275 -14.61 -2.49 7.89
CA ILE A 275 -14.56 -1.83 9.21
C ILE A 275 -15.80 -2.23 9.99
N PHE A 276 -15.60 -2.67 11.22
CA PHE A 276 -16.67 -2.99 12.15
C PHE A 276 -16.59 -2.09 13.38
N CYS A 277 -17.74 -1.71 13.89
CA CYS A 277 -17.88 -1.02 15.17
C CYS A 277 -18.73 -1.90 16.11
N SER A 278 -18.12 -2.40 17.17
CA SER A 278 -18.75 -3.35 18.10
C SER A 278 -19.48 -4.50 17.38
N GLY A 279 -18.80 -5.11 16.39
CA GLY A 279 -19.32 -6.23 15.62
C GLY A 279 -20.37 -5.91 14.56
N THR A 280 -20.77 -4.64 14.42
CA THR A 280 -21.66 -4.17 13.35
C THR A 280 -20.82 -3.59 12.22
N LEU A 281 -21.09 -4.00 10.97
CA LEU A 281 -20.39 -3.45 9.81
C LEU A 281 -20.58 -1.93 9.76
N GLN A 282 -19.47 -1.20 9.66
CA GLN A 282 -19.44 0.23 9.45
C GLN A 282 -19.10 0.59 8.00
N SER A 283 -18.19 -0.17 7.40
CA SER A 283 -17.74 0.04 6.04
C SER A 283 -17.32 -1.26 5.39
N PHE A 284 -17.67 -1.42 4.12
CA PHE A 284 -17.12 -2.40 3.20
C PHE A 284 -16.70 -1.67 1.92
N GLN A 285 -15.48 -1.84 1.49
CA GLN A 285 -14.93 -1.19 0.30
C GLN A 285 -14.10 -2.19 -0.50
N HIS A 286 -14.38 -2.30 -1.80
CA HIS A 286 -13.58 -3.04 -2.76
C HIS A 286 -13.35 -2.17 -3.99
N SER A 287 -12.10 -2.04 -4.41
CA SER A 287 -11.74 -1.19 -5.55
C SER A 287 -10.61 -1.78 -6.38
N ASP A 288 -10.59 -1.39 -7.64
CA ASP A 288 -9.53 -1.62 -8.63
C ASP A 288 -9.16 -3.09 -8.82
N PRO A 289 -10.16 -3.97 -9.07
CA PRO A 289 -9.91 -5.40 -9.22
C PRO A 289 -9.02 -5.69 -10.42
N ILE A 290 -8.27 -6.79 -10.32
CA ILE A 290 -7.42 -7.27 -11.40
C ILE A 290 -7.87 -8.66 -11.87
N GLU A 291 -7.77 -8.88 -13.19
CA GLU A 291 -7.81 -10.20 -13.79
C GLU A 291 -6.39 -10.69 -14.02
N VAL A 292 -6.09 -11.90 -13.56
CA VAL A 292 -4.75 -12.48 -13.58
C VAL A 292 -4.70 -13.62 -14.60
N SER A 293 -3.64 -13.69 -15.37
CA SER A 293 -3.33 -14.79 -16.30
C SER A 293 -1.84 -15.11 -16.27
N ASP A 294 -1.49 -16.33 -16.68
CA ASP A 294 -0.09 -16.72 -16.74
C ASP A 294 0.63 -15.98 -17.86
N ALA A 295 1.79 -15.39 -17.53
CA ALA A 295 2.72 -14.85 -18.52
C ALA A 295 3.69 -15.93 -18.98
N SER A 296 4.08 -16.84 -18.06
CA SER A 296 5.00 -17.94 -18.32
C SER A 296 4.83 -19.00 -17.24
N ASP A 297 4.97 -20.27 -17.62
CA ASP A 297 5.05 -21.39 -16.66
C ASP A 297 6.49 -21.56 -16.08
N GLU A 298 7.43 -20.71 -16.50
CA GLU A 298 8.81 -20.79 -16.06
C GLU A 298 8.96 -20.22 -14.66
N ALA A 299 9.50 -21.04 -13.76
CA ALA A 299 9.81 -20.62 -12.40
C ALA A 299 10.93 -19.57 -12.39
N LEU A 300 10.68 -18.49 -11.67
CA LEU A 300 11.68 -17.43 -11.50
C LEU A 300 12.78 -17.87 -10.53
N PHE A 301 14.00 -17.41 -10.80
CA PHE A 301 15.08 -17.44 -9.83
C PHE A 301 14.88 -16.28 -8.84
N LEU A 302 14.99 -16.57 -7.55
CA LEU A 302 14.89 -15.60 -6.48
C LEU A 302 16.20 -15.52 -5.71
N LEU A 303 16.60 -14.31 -5.35
CA LEU A 303 17.77 -14.08 -4.52
C LEU A 303 17.57 -14.61 -3.11
N PRO A 304 18.65 -15.13 -2.46
CA PRO A 304 18.62 -15.46 -1.04
C PRO A 304 18.28 -14.24 -0.18
N PHE A 305 17.56 -14.46 0.92
CA PHE A 305 17.13 -13.37 1.81
C PHE A 305 18.31 -12.58 2.41
N ASP A 306 19.44 -13.22 2.66
CA ASP A 306 20.63 -12.52 3.17
C ASP A 306 21.14 -11.44 2.21
N GLU A 307 21.02 -11.64 0.89
CA GLU A 307 21.38 -10.63 -0.11
C GLU A 307 20.36 -9.49 -0.10
N ILE A 308 19.06 -9.80 -0.03
CA ILE A 308 17.97 -8.83 0.08
C ILE A 308 18.11 -7.98 1.35
N LYS A 309 18.39 -8.62 2.48
CA LYS A 309 18.64 -7.97 3.76
C LYS A 309 19.80 -6.97 3.66
N ASP A 310 20.92 -7.39 3.07
CA ASP A 310 22.10 -6.55 2.89
C ASP A 310 21.80 -5.31 2.02
N ILE A 311 20.95 -5.47 0.99
CA ILE A 311 20.48 -4.37 0.15
C ILE A 311 19.59 -3.44 0.97
N PHE A 312 18.61 -3.98 1.71
CA PHE A 312 17.73 -3.19 2.56
C PHE A 312 18.52 -2.34 3.57
N GLU A 313 19.39 -2.95 4.36
CA GLU A 313 20.14 -2.27 5.41
C GLU A 313 21.06 -1.15 4.89
N LYS A 314 21.59 -1.31 3.67
CA LYS A 314 22.39 -0.26 3.01
C LYS A 314 21.54 0.84 2.42
N THR A 315 20.41 0.49 1.81
CA THR A 315 19.60 1.42 1.04
C THR A 315 18.74 2.29 1.91
N ILE A 316 18.16 1.75 2.99
CA ILE A 316 17.22 2.51 3.83
C ILE A 316 17.84 3.80 4.40
N THR A 317 19.12 3.77 4.79
CA THR A 317 19.84 4.96 5.28
C THR A 317 20.08 5.98 4.19
N MET A 318 20.30 5.52 2.95
CA MET A 318 20.47 6.41 1.79
C MET A 318 19.14 7.07 1.43
N GLN A 319 18.05 6.32 1.44
CA GLN A 319 16.73 6.85 1.14
C GLN A 319 16.34 8.00 2.08
N ILE A 320 16.51 7.82 3.39
CA ILE A 320 16.24 8.86 4.38
C ILE A 320 17.04 10.14 4.11
N MET A 321 18.28 10.02 3.57
CA MET A 321 19.18 11.16 3.36
C MET A 321 19.05 11.82 1.98
N THR A 322 18.31 11.24 1.05
CA THR A 322 18.21 11.74 -0.33
C THR A 322 16.79 12.15 -0.73
N GLU A 323 15.75 11.63 -0.07
CA GLU A 323 14.37 11.90 -0.47
C GLU A 323 13.78 13.11 0.26
N GLN A 324 14.10 14.32 -0.19
CA GLN A 324 13.45 15.56 0.27
C GLN A 324 12.03 15.77 -0.29
N GLU A 325 11.66 15.10 -1.39
CA GLU A 325 10.46 15.46 -2.17
C GLU A 325 9.28 14.48 -2.05
N ASN A 326 9.41 13.39 -1.30
CA ASN A 326 8.28 12.46 -1.11
C ASN A 326 7.26 12.97 -0.09
N ARG A 327 6.87 14.24 -0.21
CA ARG A 327 5.65 14.72 0.43
C ARG A 327 4.48 14.12 -0.33
N LEU A 328 3.82 13.17 0.28
CA LEU A 328 2.54 12.69 -0.22
C LEU A 328 1.57 13.86 -0.31
N PRO A 329 0.70 13.91 -1.31
CA PRO A 329 -0.31 14.96 -1.40
C PRO A 329 -1.09 14.99 -0.09
N ALA A 330 -1.31 16.20 0.42
CA ALA A 330 -2.10 16.39 1.62
C ALA A 330 -3.53 15.89 1.36
N VAL A 331 -3.94 14.84 2.06
CA VAL A 331 -5.34 14.46 2.14
C VAL A 331 -5.89 15.16 3.38
N ASP A 332 -6.92 15.98 3.21
CA ASP A 332 -7.57 16.77 4.27
C ASP A 332 -6.61 17.71 5.04
N GLY A 333 -5.58 18.23 4.37
CA GLY A 333 -4.63 19.16 4.96
C GLY A 333 -3.52 18.52 5.78
N ILE A 334 -3.49 17.20 5.90
CA ILE A 334 -2.41 16.47 6.55
C ILE A 334 -1.40 16.02 5.51
N SER A 335 -0.19 16.58 5.57
CA SER A 335 0.92 16.16 4.70
C SER A 335 1.54 14.87 5.27
N PHE A 336 1.45 13.78 4.50
CA PHE A 336 2.13 12.54 4.86
C PHE A 336 3.49 12.48 4.17
N THR A 337 4.53 12.15 4.92
CA THR A 337 5.85 11.89 4.37
C THR A 337 6.17 10.41 4.51
N ARG A 338 6.77 9.81 3.47
CA ARG A 338 7.19 8.40 3.51
C ARG A 338 8.36 8.20 4.47
N TYR A 339 9.23 9.18 4.53
CA TYR A 339 10.42 9.21 5.38
C TYR A 339 10.44 10.45 6.24
N PRO A 340 11.18 10.43 7.37
CA PRO A 340 11.42 11.60 8.19
C PRO A 340 12.08 12.75 7.41
N SER A 341 11.94 13.96 7.90
CA SER A 341 12.66 15.11 7.35
C SER A 341 14.17 14.87 7.38
N ILE A 342 14.86 15.27 6.32
CA ILE A 342 16.33 15.25 6.26
C ILE A 342 16.96 16.08 7.41
N ASP A 343 16.25 17.06 7.93
CA ASP A 343 16.69 17.91 9.04
C ASP A 343 16.33 17.33 10.42
N ALA A 344 15.71 16.15 10.49
CA ALA A 344 15.44 15.48 11.75
C ALA A 344 16.72 15.30 12.59
N GLN A 345 16.61 15.52 13.89
CA GLN A 345 17.73 15.33 14.83
C GLN A 345 17.90 13.86 15.18
N THR A 346 16.80 13.18 15.37
CA THR A 346 16.77 11.73 15.65
C THR A 346 15.73 11.07 14.78
N VAL A 347 16.00 9.83 14.37
CA VAL A 347 15.06 8.93 13.69
C VAL A 347 15.18 7.55 14.29
N GLU A 348 14.07 7.03 14.78
CA GLU A 348 13.94 5.67 15.27
C GLU A 348 12.96 4.92 14.36
N MET A 349 13.46 3.94 13.63
CA MET A 349 12.68 3.12 12.69
C MET A 349 12.56 1.70 13.22
N THR A 350 11.36 1.14 13.15
CA THR A 350 11.10 -0.24 13.57
C THR A 350 10.45 -1.01 12.44
N ILE A 351 11.08 -2.10 12.01
CA ILE A 351 10.47 -3.03 11.05
C ILE A 351 9.54 -3.95 11.81
N THR A 352 8.30 -4.05 11.34
CA THR A 352 7.23 -4.84 11.98
C THR A 352 6.88 -6.11 11.20
N LYS A 353 7.14 -6.14 9.88
CA LYS A 353 6.86 -7.29 9.00
C LYS A 353 7.77 -7.24 7.77
N VAL A 354 8.19 -8.40 7.30
CA VAL A 354 8.88 -8.56 6.01
C VAL A 354 8.14 -9.63 5.21
N GLN A 355 7.77 -9.33 3.97
CA GLN A 355 6.92 -10.20 3.17
C GLN A 355 7.46 -10.38 1.75
N LEU A 356 7.57 -11.63 1.31
CA LEU A 356 7.78 -11.99 -0.09
C LEU A 356 6.41 -12.22 -0.74
N GLY A 357 6.11 -11.45 -1.77
CA GLY A 357 4.88 -11.60 -2.54
C GLY A 357 4.98 -10.91 -3.88
N TYR A 358 3.85 -10.70 -4.52
CA TYR A 358 3.77 -10.00 -5.79
C TYR A 358 3.60 -8.49 -5.61
N MET A 359 4.15 -7.75 -6.54
CA MET A 359 3.82 -6.35 -6.78
C MET A 359 3.34 -6.21 -8.23
N ARG A 360 2.28 -5.43 -8.43
CA ARG A 360 1.86 -5.04 -9.77
C ARG A 360 2.78 -3.96 -10.33
N VAL A 361 3.22 -4.17 -11.55
CA VAL A 361 3.94 -3.18 -12.36
C VAL A 361 3.23 -3.01 -13.70
N ARG A 362 3.19 -1.79 -14.23
CA ARG A 362 2.60 -1.52 -15.53
C ARG A 362 3.45 -2.10 -16.65
N ASN A 363 2.80 -2.43 -17.77
CA ASN A 363 3.46 -2.76 -19.03
C ASN A 363 3.54 -1.49 -19.90
N GLY A 364 4.67 -0.81 -19.84
CA GLY A 364 4.88 0.45 -20.59
C GLY A 364 3.88 1.54 -20.17
N SER A 365 3.26 2.18 -21.15
CA SER A 365 2.28 3.25 -20.98
C SER A 365 0.85 2.78 -20.69
N SER A 366 0.59 1.47 -20.65
CA SER A 366 -0.76 0.96 -20.43
C SER A 366 -1.28 1.31 -19.05
N SER A 367 -2.45 1.95 -18.96
CA SER A 367 -3.16 2.20 -17.70
C SER A 367 -4.02 1.01 -17.25
N THR A 368 -4.07 -0.07 -18.05
CA THR A 368 -5.00 -1.19 -17.81
C THR A 368 -4.32 -2.56 -17.88
N GLU A 369 -3.04 -2.62 -18.24
CA GLU A 369 -2.29 -3.87 -18.34
C GLU A 369 -0.96 -3.79 -17.60
N GLY A 370 -0.57 -4.89 -16.97
CA GLY A 370 0.64 -4.97 -16.18
C GLY A 370 1.11 -6.40 -15.98
N SER A 371 2.09 -6.53 -15.10
CA SER A 371 2.61 -7.82 -14.66
C SER A 371 2.71 -7.85 -13.14
N LEU A 372 2.60 -9.03 -12.54
CA LEU A 372 2.98 -9.27 -11.17
C LEU A 372 4.41 -9.77 -11.14
N ILE A 373 5.26 -9.04 -10.43
CA ILE A 373 6.67 -9.40 -10.19
C ILE A 373 6.86 -9.74 -8.72
N PRO A 374 7.74 -10.70 -8.39
CA PRO A 374 8.04 -11.02 -6.99
C PRO A 374 8.89 -9.92 -6.34
N VAL A 375 8.48 -9.46 -5.17
CA VAL A 375 9.17 -8.43 -4.40
C VAL A 375 9.23 -8.79 -2.92
N TRP A 376 10.23 -8.23 -2.24
CA TRP A 376 10.29 -8.16 -0.80
C TRP A 376 9.83 -6.79 -0.33
N ASP A 377 8.81 -6.74 0.51
CA ASP A 377 8.35 -5.53 1.17
C ASP A 377 8.76 -5.54 2.65
N PHE A 378 9.34 -4.43 3.08
CA PHE A 378 9.71 -4.18 4.47
C PHE A 378 8.74 -3.17 5.06
N TYR A 379 7.80 -3.62 5.88
CA TYR A 379 6.83 -2.77 6.57
C TYR A 379 7.35 -2.37 7.94
N GLY A 380 6.95 -1.19 8.38
CA GLY A 380 7.39 -0.69 9.69
C GLY A 380 6.86 0.70 10.00
N THR A 381 7.32 1.21 11.13
CA THR A 381 6.99 2.53 11.66
C THR A 381 8.27 3.34 11.86
N TRP A 382 8.13 4.63 12.00
CA TRP A 382 9.22 5.47 12.46
C TRP A 382 8.75 6.61 13.35
N ASN A 383 9.65 7.04 14.24
CA ASN A 383 9.51 8.25 15.05
C ASN A 383 10.70 9.17 14.75
N SER A 384 10.46 10.45 14.68
CA SER A 384 11.52 11.45 14.50
C SER A 384 11.35 12.65 15.42
N GLN A 385 12.45 13.35 15.64
CA GLN A 385 12.47 14.69 16.25
C GLN A 385 12.83 15.67 15.14
N GLU A 386 11.89 16.49 14.70
CA GLU A 386 12.01 17.34 13.52
C GLU A 386 11.91 18.82 13.90
N PRO A 387 12.69 19.70 13.25
CA PRO A 387 12.49 21.13 13.39
C PRO A 387 11.18 21.55 12.73
N ALA A 388 10.35 22.24 13.47
CA ALA A 388 9.10 22.83 13.02
C ALA A 388 9.02 24.29 13.44
N TYR A 389 8.22 25.08 12.74
CA TYR A 389 7.93 26.43 13.20
C TYR A 389 6.75 26.39 14.16
N ALA A 390 6.89 27.08 15.30
CA ALA A 390 5.75 27.25 16.22
C ALA A 390 4.57 27.89 15.48
N ASP A 391 3.34 27.45 15.79
CA ASP A 391 2.12 27.89 15.13
C ASP A 391 2.06 29.42 15.01
N GLY A 392 2.23 29.91 13.77
CA GLY A 392 2.20 31.35 13.44
C GLY A 392 3.39 32.19 13.91
N GLY A 393 4.50 31.59 14.32
CA GLY A 393 5.70 32.23 14.82
C GLY A 393 6.94 32.00 13.95
N ASP A 394 7.96 32.89 14.12
CA ASP A 394 9.29 32.74 13.52
C ASP A 394 10.22 31.86 14.38
N GLU A 395 9.73 31.34 15.50
CA GLU A 395 10.52 30.54 16.44
C GLU A 395 10.48 29.06 16.04
N MET A 396 11.67 28.50 15.79
CA MET A 396 11.83 27.08 15.46
C MET A 396 11.81 26.25 16.75
N VAL A 397 10.92 25.29 16.79
CA VAL A 397 10.78 24.30 17.87
C VAL A 397 11.12 22.92 17.35
N ILE A 398 11.34 21.97 18.22
CA ILE A 398 11.52 20.57 17.85
C ILE A 398 10.24 19.81 18.19
N ASP A 399 9.59 19.29 17.16
CA ASP A 399 8.39 18.46 17.27
C ASP A 399 8.71 16.97 17.16
N SER A 400 7.93 16.15 17.87
CA SER A 400 7.96 14.70 17.73
C SER A 400 6.94 14.27 16.68
N VAL A 401 7.43 13.64 15.62
CA VAL A 401 6.61 13.10 14.54
C VAL A 401 6.64 11.58 14.60
N THR A 402 5.47 10.96 14.63
CA THR A 402 5.31 9.51 14.61
C THR A 402 4.53 9.10 13.39
N MET A 403 5.04 8.10 12.66
CA MET A 403 4.35 7.52 11.53
C MET A 403 4.14 6.03 11.78
N ASP A 404 2.89 5.68 11.97
CA ASP A 404 2.39 4.30 11.99
C ASP A 404 1.52 4.09 10.74
N ARG A 405 2.00 3.23 9.83
CA ARG A 405 1.38 3.08 8.52
C ARG A 405 1.15 1.62 8.18
N ILE A 406 -0.06 1.17 8.41
CA ILE A 406 -0.48 -0.15 7.93
C ILE A 406 -0.47 -0.14 6.39
N GLY A 407 0.21 -1.13 5.81
CA GLY A 407 0.23 -1.35 4.37
C GLY A 407 1.04 -0.34 3.54
N VAL A 408 1.98 0.38 4.15
CA VAL A 408 2.94 1.21 3.40
C VAL A 408 4.35 0.69 3.64
N PRO A 409 4.94 -0.04 2.69
CA PRO A 409 6.30 -0.54 2.87
C PRO A 409 7.29 0.61 2.93
N LEU A 410 8.23 0.55 3.88
CA LEU A 410 9.34 1.48 3.98
C LEU A 410 10.30 1.31 2.80
N LEU A 411 10.49 0.09 2.33
CA LEU A 411 11.27 -0.22 1.14
C LEU A 411 10.72 -1.46 0.45
N THR A 412 10.72 -1.45 -0.88
CA THR A 412 10.40 -2.59 -1.75
C THR A 412 11.61 -2.97 -2.56
N ILE A 413 11.93 -4.27 -2.63
CA ILE A 413 13.09 -4.80 -3.36
C ILE A 413 12.62 -5.92 -4.28
N ASP A 414 12.97 -5.86 -5.57
CA ASP A 414 12.72 -6.94 -6.52
C ASP A 414 13.46 -8.21 -6.08
N ALA A 415 12.73 -9.29 -5.90
CA ALA A 415 13.27 -10.53 -5.39
C ALA A 415 14.19 -11.26 -6.39
N ARG A 416 14.19 -10.85 -7.67
CA ARG A 416 14.94 -11.49 -8.74
C ARG A 416 16.37 -10.97 -8.87
N ASP A 417 16.56 -9.67 -8.72
CA ASP A 417 17.83 -8.99 -8.99
C ASP A 417 18.28 -8.02 -7.89
N GLY A 418 17.45 -7.81 -6.86
CA GLY A 418 17.78 -6.92 -5.75
C GLY A 418 17.60 -5.43 -6.06
N SER A 419 17.02 -5.07 -7.19
CA SER A 419 16.75 -3.67 -7.49
C SER A 419 15.70 -3.10 -6.53
N VAL A 420 15.93 -1.86 -6.09
CA VAL A 420 14.97 -1.14 -5.26
C VAL A 420 13.85 -0.63 -6.13
N VAL A 421 12.63 -0.93 -5.74
CA VAL A 421 11.42 -0.56 -6.49
C VAL A 421 10.69 0.53 -5.74
N GLN A 422 10.39 1.63 -6.40
CA GLN A 422 9.55 2.67 -5.84
C GLN A 422 8.07 2.32 -6.06
N ARG A 423 7.31 2.25 -4.97
CA ARG A 423 5.86 2.12 -5.04
C ARG A 423 5.25 3.49 -5.28
N VAL A 424 4.54 3.62 -6.38
CA VAL A 424 3.79 4.81 -6.75
C VAL A 424 2.36 4.43 -7.11
N GLN A 425 1.43 5.33 -6.94
CA GLN A 425 0.07 5.19 -7.42
C GLN A 425 0.11 5.29 -8.95
N SER A 426 -0.23 4.23 -9.64
CA SER A 426 -0.52 4.21 -11.08
C SER A 426 0.59 4.51 -12.11
N GLY A 427 1.80 4.76 -11.72
CA GLY A 427 2.92 4.89 -12.66
C GLY A 427 3.55 3.56 -13.07
N PRO A 428 4.34 3.52 -14.18
CA PRO A 428 5.27 2.43 -14.35
C PRO A 428 6.15 2.36 -13.11
N SER A 429 6.39 1.15 -12.62
CA SER A 429 7.35 0.93 -11.54
C SER A 429 8.69 1.51 -11.99
N THR A 430 9.11 2.61 -11.38
CA THR A 430 10.46 3.08 -11.56
C THR A 430 11.36 2.23 -10.68
N THR A 431 12.09 1.32 -11.32
CA THR A 431 13.26 0.75 -10.67
C THR A 431 14.30 1.85 -10.56
N PHE A 432 14.83 2.11 -9.37
CA PHE A 432 16.00 2.98 -9.26
C PHE A 432 17.23 2.26 -9.86
N PRO A 433 18.02 2.86 -10.74
CA PRO A 433 17.86 4.21 -11.29
C PRO A 433 17.32 4.23 -12.72
N GLY A 434 16.29 5.04 -12.93
CA GLY A 434 16.00 5.61 -14.22
C GLY A 434 15.24 4.73 -15.20
N GLY A 435 14.04 5.04 -15.37
CA GLY A 435 13.18 4.59 -16.43
C GLY A 435 11.80 5.17 -16.22
N ILE A 436 11.67 6.46 -16.46
CA ILE A 436 10.37 7.03 -16.79
C ILE A 436 10.00 6.38 -18.12
N GLY A 437 9.08 5.41 -18.10
CA GLY A 437 8.48 4.92 -19.32
C GLY A 437 7.77 6.09 -19.97
N GLU A 438 8.19 6.46 -21.17
CA GLU A 438 7.48 7.45 -21.97
C GLU A 438 6.09 6.87 -22.29
N CYS A 439 5.04 7.59 -21.88
CA CYS A 439 3.71 7.38 -22.44
C CYS A 439 3.75 7.90 -23.87
N GLU A 440 3.57 7.04 -24.87
CA GLU A 440 3.34 7.42 -26.27
C GLU A 440 1.85 7.67 -26.53
#